data_bdb5efe8feeb19f18abbefbb959efa3f
#
_entry.id   bdb5efe8feeb19f18abbefbb959efa3f
#
_cell.length_a   1.000
_cell.length_b   1.000
_cell.length_c   1.000
_cell.angle_alpha   90.00
_cell.angle_beta   90.00
_cell.angle_gamma   90.00
#
_symmetry.space_group_name_H-M   'P 1'
#
loop_
_entity.id
_entity.type
_entity.pdbx_description
1 polymer ?
#
loop_
_entity_poly.entity_id
_entity_poly.type
_entity_poly.pdbx_seq_one_letter_code
_entity_poly.pdbx_strand_id
1 'polypeptide(L)'
;MDILLTGASGFIGFNLHQYLKDRYNIICIDRKSGQDLLTCDLPNADVVIHLAALSGVRQSLDNPTEYWKQNVIVSQRIFDRYKDKRILYASSSTAKEPWMNPYAMSKYSM
;
A
#
# COMPACT_ATOMS: atom_id res chain seq x y z
N MET A 1 -12.78 15.90 5.42
CA MET A 1 -11.93 15.25 4.40
C MET A 1 -11.84 13.76 4.70
N ASP A 2 -12.13 12.95 3.70
CA ASP A 2 -12.07 11.50 3.82
C ASP A 2 -10.73 11.01 3.29
N ILE A 3 -10.01 10.26 4.12
CA ILE A 3 -8.70 9.70 3.79
C ILE A 3 -8.79 8.18 3.80
N LEU A 4 -8.46 7.54 2.69
CA LEU A 4 -8.29 6.10 2.64
C LEU A 4 -6.86 5.76 3.06
N LEU A 5 -6.73 4.94 4.08
CA LEU A 5 -5.44 4.47 4.57
C LEU A 5 -5.35 2.95 4.40
N THR A 6 -4.46 2.49 3.52
CA THR A 6 -4.19 1.07 3.40
C THR A 6 -2.98 0.71 4.25
N GLY A 7 -2.96 -0.51 4.78
CA GLY A 7 -1.87 -0.93 5.66
C GLY A 7 -1.91 -0.34 7.05
N ALA A 8 -3.11 -0.03 7.55
CA ALA A 8 -3.29 0.62 8.85
C ALA A 8 -2.81 -0.21 10.04
N SER A 9 -2.68 -1.53 9.88
CA SER A 9 -2.20 -2.42 10.93
C SER A 9 -0.66 -2.52 10.99
N GLY A 10 0.05 -2.00 9.99
CA GLY A 10 1.51 -1.95 10.00
C GLY A 10 2.02 -0.88 10.94
N PHE A 11 3.35 -0.85 11.17
CA PHE A 11 3.96 0.09 12.11
C PHE A 11 3.68 1.55 11.74
N ILE A 12 3.99 1.92 10.50
CA ILE A 12 3.79 3.31 10.05
C ILE A 12 2.29 3.63 9.97
N GLY A 13 1.50 2.72 9.39
CA GLY A 13 0.06 2.93 9.23
C GLY A 13 -0.67 3.09 10.54
N PHE A 14 -0.36 2.27 11.53
CA PHE A 14 -0.96 2.37 12.86
C PHE A 14 -0.66 3.73 13.52
N ASN A 15 0.60 4.14 13.51
CA ASN A 15 0.99 5.41 14.12
C ASN A 15 0.39 6.60 13.38
N LEU A 16 0.33 6.54 12.06
CA LEU A 16 -0.26 7.60 11.26
C LEU A 16 -1.77 7.70 11.51
N HIS A 17 -2.46 6.57 11.62
CA HIS A 17 -3.88 6.53 11.93
C HIS A 17 -4.16 7.18 13.28
N GLN A 18 -3.37 6.86 14.31
CA GLN A 18 -3.52 7.46 15.64
C GLN A 18 -3.32 8.97 15.60
N TYR A 19 -2.41 9.46 14.76
CA TYR A 19 -2.13 10.88 14.62
C TYR A 19 -3.25 11.63 13.90
N LEU A 20 -3.87 11.04 12.89
CA LEU A 20 -4.81 11.72 12.00
C LEU A 20 -6.29 11.53 12.38
N LYS A 21 -6.63 10.51 13.15
CA LYS A 21 -8.02 10.11 13.38
C LYS A 21 -8.92 11.18 14.00
N ASP A 22 -8.34 12.10 14.77
CA ASP A 22 -9.10 13.16 15.44
C ASP A 22 -9.34 14.38 14.54
N ARG A 23 -8.65 14.45 13.40
CA ARG A 23 -8.74 15.59 12.47
C ARG A 23 -9.45 15.26 11.18
N TYR A 24 -9.41 14.00 10.76
CA TYR A 24 -9.94 13.57 9.47
C TYR A 24 -10.73 12.28 9.64
N ASN A 25 -11.62 12.03 8.70
CA ASN A 25 -12.32 10.76 8.62
C ASN A 25 -11.41 9.75 7.92
N ILE A 26 -10.90 8.77 8.67
CA ILE A 26 -9.96 7.78 8.15
C ILE A 26 -10.69 6.48 7.86
N ILE A 27 -10.61 6.04 6.60
CA ILE A 27 -11.16 4.75 6.16
C ILE A 27 -9.99 3.78 6.05
N CYS A 28 -9.95 2.76 6.89
CA CYS A 28 -8.86 1.78 6.92
C CYS A 28 -9.22 0.54 6.15
N ILE A 29 -8.33 0.09 5.28
CA ILE A 29 -8.43 -1.20 4.60
C ILE A 29 -7.10 -1.93 4.78
N ASP A 30 -7.14 -3.13 5.38
CA ASP A 30 -5.98 -3.99 5.46
C ASP A 30 -6.39 -5.46 5.65
N ARG A 31 -5.39 -6.35 5.59
CA ARG A 31 -5.62 -7.79 5.69
C ARG A 31 -6.18 -8.23 7.05
N LYS A 32 -5.77 -7.57 8.13
CA LYS A 32 -6.22 -7.93 9.48
C LYS A 32 -7.69 -7.62 9.68
N SER A 33 -8.24 -6.68 8.91
CA SER A 33 -9.68 -6.39 8.92
C SER A 33 -10.49 -7.34 8.04
N GLY A 34 -9.84 -8.33 7.41
CA GLY A 34 -10.50 -9.30 6.55
C GLY A 34 -10.72 -8.83 5.13
N GLN A 35 -10.12 -7.69 4.74
CA GLN A 35 -10.28 -7.13 3.41
C GLN A 35 -9.02 -7.35 2.57
N ASP A 36 -9.21 -7.89 1.36
CA ASP A 36 -8.14 -8.11 0.40
C ASP A 36 -8.17 -6.98 -0.64
N LEU A 37 -7.11 -6.19 -0.70
CA LEU A 37 -7.00 -5.06 -1.64
C LEU A 37 -7.03 -5.49 -3.11
N LEU A 38 -6.79 -6.76 -3.41
CA LEU A 38 -6.91 -7.28 -4.77
C LEU A 38 -8.38 -7.38 -5.22
N THR A 39 -9.31 -7.57 -4.29
CA THR A 39 -10.70 -7.90 -4.61
C THR A 39 -11.74 -7.05 -3.90
N CYS A 40 -11.39 -6.35 -2.82
CA CYS A 40 -12.36 -5.58 -2.04
C CYS A 40 -12.88 -4.37 -2.82
N ASP A 41 -14.05 -3.87 -2.42
CA ASP A 41 -14.57 -2.61 -2.93
C ASP A 41 -13.71 -1.46 -2.42
N LEU A 42 -13.41 -0.50 -3.29
CA LEU A 42 -12.62 0.68 -2.95
C LEU A 42 -13.57 1.87 -2.78
N PRO A 43 -13.69 2.41 -1.56
CA PRO A 43 -14.63 3.50 -1.28
C PRO A 43 -14.17 4.83 -1.88
N ASN A 44 -15.08 5.80 -1.91
CA ASN A 44 -14.72 7.17 -2.27
C ASN A 44 -13.82 7.75 -1.19
N ALA A 45 -12.83 8.53 -1.61
CA ALA A 45 -11.92 9.23 -0.71
C ALA A 45 -11.38 10.48 -1.39
N ASP A 46 -11.00 11.47 -0.59
CA ASP A 46 -10.41 12.71 -1.09
C ASP A 46 -8.90 12.57 -1.25
N VAL A 47 -8.27 11.80 -0.37
CA VAL A 47 -6.83 11.53 -0.38
C VAL A 47 -6.63 10.05 -0.06
N VAL A 48 -5.64 9.45 -0.69
CA VAL A 48 -5.26 8.06 -0.43
C VAL A 48 -3.83 8.02 0.12
N ILE A 49 -3.66 7.32 1.24
CA ILE A 49 -2.34 7.00 1.79
C ILE A 49 -2.18 5.49 1.68
N HIS A 50 -1.38 5.07 0.70
CA HIS A 50 -1.22 3.66 0.36
C HIS A 50 0.08 3.11 0.95
N LEU A 51 -0.04 2.45 2.09
CA LEU A 51 1.09 1.85 2.81
C LEU A 51 1.06 0.32 2.78
N ALA A 52 -0.03 -0.28 2.33
CA ALA A 52 -0.14 -1.74 2.23
C ALA A 52 0.84 -2.26 1.19
N ALA A 53 1.79 -3.06 1.63
CA ALA A 53 2.76 -3.70 0.77
C ALA A 53 3.47 -4.80 1.57
N LEU A 54 4.02 -5.78 0.87
CA LEU A 54 4.92 -6.74 1.49
C LEU A 54 6.32 -6.14 1.54
N SER A 55 7.02 -6.34 2.64
CA SER A 55 8.37 -5.87 2.85
C SER A 55 9.32 -7.05 3.12
N GLY A 56 10.62 -6.79 2.99
CA GLY A 56 11.62 -7.79 3.28
C GLY A 56 12.22 -8.41 2.02
N VAL A 57 13.53 -8.22 1.85
CA VAL A 57 14.25 -8.75 0.68
C VAL A 57 14.29 -10.27 0.69
N ARG A 58 14.60 -10.88 1.86
CA ARG A 58 14.72 -12.33 1.97
C ARG A 58 13.41 -13.04 1.65
N GLN A 59 12.30 -12.54 2.20
CA GLN A 59 10.99 -13.13 1.96
C GLN A 59 10.57 -12.99 0.49
N SER A 60 11.01 -11.94 -0.20
CA SER A 60 10.70 -11.75 -1.61
C SER A 60 11.35 -12.80 -2.51
N LEU A 61 12.52 -13.31 -2.11
CA LEU A 61 13.19 -14.38 -2.86
C LEU A 61 12.40 -15.70 -2.80
N ASP A 62 11.69 -15.93 -1.70
CA ASP A 62 10.88 -17.15 -1.52
C ASP A 62 9.50 -17.03 -2.19
N ASN A 63 8.95 -15.81 -2.28
CA ASN A 63 7.59 -15.57 -2.77
C ASN A 63 7.51 -14.40 -3.76
N PRO A 64 8.23 -14.46 -4.90
CA PRO A 64 8.27 -13.34 -5.85
C PRO A 64 6.92 -12.99 -6.44
N THR A 65 6.09 -13.98 -6.74
CA THR A 65 4.76 -13.76 -7.32
C THR A 65 3.86 -13.00 -6.35
N GLU A 66 3.88 -13.36 -5.07
CA GLU A 66 3.07 -12.69 -4.06
C GLU A 66 3.51 -11.23 -3.88
N TYR A 67 4.82 -10.97 -3.93
CA TYR A 67 5.33 -9.59 -3.86
C TYR A 67 4.88 -8.76 -5.06
N TRP A 68 4.87 -9.37 -6.25
CA TRP A 68 4.35 -8.68 -7.43
C TRP A 68 2.87 -8.34 -7.27
N LYS A 69 2.05 -9.29 -6.86
CA LYS A 69 0.62 -9.06 -6.66
C LYS A 69 0.34 -7.98 -5.62
N GLN A 70 0.96 -8.09 -4.45
CA GLN A 70 0.66 -7.19 -3.32
C GLN A 70 1.28 -5.82 -3.49
N ASN A 71 2.44 -5.71 -4.13
CA ASN A 71 3.12 -4.43 -4.27
C ASN A 71 2.82 -3.73 -5.60
N VAL A 72 2.61 -4.47 -6.67
CA VAL A 72 2.41 -3.89 -8.01
C VAL A 72 0.95 -3.91 -8.43
N ILE A 73 0.31 -5.06 -8.42
CA ILE A 73 -1.08 -5.17 -8.92
C ILE A 73 -2.04 -4.40 -8.02
N VAL A 74 -1.89 -4.49 -6.71
CA VAL A 74 -2.70 -3.72 -5.76
C VAL A 74 -2.48 -2.23 -5.97
N SER A 75 -1.24 -1.79 -6.13
CA SER A 75 -0.93 -0.38 -6.36
C SER A 75 -1.52 0.13 -7.67
N GLN A 76 -1.48 -0.68 -8.73
CA GLN A 76 -2.11 -0.33 -10.00
C GLN A 76 -3.62 -0.13 -9.81
N ARG A 77 -4.27 -1.02 -9.09
CA ARG A 77 -5.69 -0.93 -8.79
C ARG A 77 -6.03 0.36 -8.03
N ILE A 78 -5.20 0.71 -7.04
CA ILE A 78 -5.34 1.95 -6.26
C ILE A 78 -5.17 3.17 -7.18
N PHE A 79 -4.13 3.20 -8.00
CA PHE A 79 -3.87 4.34 -8.88
C PHE A 79 -4.98 4.52 -9.92
N ASP A 80 -5.50 3.44 -10.49
CA ASP A 80 -6.60 3.50 -11.45
C ASP A 80 -7.90 4.02 -10.81
N ARG A 81 -8.21 3.55 -9.59
CA ARG A 81 -9.44 3.94 -8.89
C ARG A 81 -9.42 5.41 -8.46
N TYR A 82 -8.25 5.90 -8.04
CA TYR A 82 -8.12 7.24 -7.47
C TYR A 82 -7.26 8.17 -8.34
N LYS A 83 -7.26 7.97 -9.64
CA LYS A 83 -6.40 8.72 -10.57
C LYS A 83 -6.58 10.23 -10.50
N ASP A 84 -7.76 10.71 -10.08
CA ASP A 84 -8.07 12.14 -9.96
C ASP A 84 -7.84 12.67 -8.54
N LYS A 85 -7.28 11.86 -7.66
CA LYS A 85 -7.06 12.21 -6.25
C LYS A 85 -5.58 12.22 -5.93
N ARG A 86 -5.24 12.86 -4.81
CA ARG A 86 -3.86 12.83 -4.30
C ARG A 86 -3.59 11.46 -3.69
N ILE A 87 -2.50 10.84 -4.11
CA ILE A 87 -2.09 9.53 -3.60
C ILE A 87 -0.67 9.66 -3.04
N LEU A 88 -0.51 9.27 -1.78
CA LEU A 88 0.79 9.17 -1.12
C LEU A 88 1.10 7.70 -0.95
N TYR A 89 2.31 7.29 -1.29
CA TYR A 89 2.74 5.91 -1.13
C TYR A 89 4.20 5.84 -0.71
N ALA A 90 4.55 4.71 -0.07
CA ALA A 90 5.92 4.50 0.40
C ALA A 90 6.77 3.87 -0.70
N SER A 91 7.94 4.44 -0.95
CA SER A 91 8.95 3.85 -1.80
C SER A 91 10.02 3.16 -0.94
N SER A 92 11.07 2.66 -1.57
CA SER A 92 12.17 2.00 -0.89
C SER A 92 13.49 2.38 -1.53
N SER A 93 14.55 2.50 -0.72
CA SER A 93 15.89 2.73 -1.25
C SER A 93 16.35 1.59 -2.16
N THR A 94 15.88 0.37 -1.95
CA THR A 94 16.21 -0.77 -2.80
C THR A 94 15.60 -0.66 -4.20
N ALA A 95 14.60 0.18 -4.41
CA ALA A 95 14.01 0.41 -5.72
C ALA A 95 15.01 1.03 -6.72
N LYS A 96 16.12 1.58 -6.25
CA LYS A 96 17.20 2.10 -7.12
C LYS A 96 17.93 0.97 -7.85
N GLU A 97 17.86 -0.26 -7.33
CA GLU A 97 18.51 -1.44 -7.89
C GLU A 97 17.50 -2.57 -8.06
N PRO A 98 16.52 -2.40 -8.99
CA PRO A 98 15.39 -3.33 -9.11
C PRO A 98 15.80 -4.75 -9.52
N TRP A 99 16.98 -4.89 -10.13
CA TRP A 99 17.50 -6.19 -10.56
C TRP A 99 18.01 -7.06 -9.42
N MET A 100 18.16 -6.50 -8.22
CA MET A 100 18.78 -7.23 -7.09
C MET A 100 17.89 -8.32 -6.51
N ASN A 101 16.56 -8.10 -6.47
CA ASN A 101 15.63 -9.04 -5.87
C ASN A 101 14.18 -8.68 -6.20
N PRO A 102 13.23 -9.63 -5.99
CA PRO A 102 11.81 -9.38 -6.29
C PRO A 102 11.19 -8.22 -5.50
N TYR A 103 11.60 -8.00 -4.26
CA TYR A 103 11.11 -6.86 -3.49
C TYR A 103 11.51 -5.53 -4.14
N ALA A 104 12.80 -5.37 -4.49
CA ALA A 104 13.28 -4.16 -5.14
C ALA A 104 12.58 -3.92 -6.47
N MET A 105 12.38 -4.97 -7.29
CA MET A 105 11.68 -4.88 -8.56
C MET A 105 10.22 -4.45 -8.34
N SER A 106 9.52 -5.02 -7.36
CA SER A 106 8.13 -4.65 -7.09
C SER A 106 8.01 -3.20 -6.64
N LYS A 107 8.92 -2.72 -5.80
CA LYS A 107 8.92 -1.31 -5.36
C LYS A 107 9.25 -0.36 -6.50
N TYR A 108 10.18 -0.71 -7.37
CA TYR A 108 10.47 0.09 -8.56
C TYR A 108 9.27 0.21 -9.49
N SER A 109 8.51 -0.88 -9.64
CA SER A 109 7.37 -0.95 -10.55
C SER A 109 6.10 -0.30 -10.00
N MET A 110 6.09 0.07 -8.73
CA MET A 110 4.98 0.81 -8.14
C MET A 110 4.97 2.24 -8.64
#